data_747b1796b3ebf60acfaa2a1b008d7858
#
_entry.id   747b1796b3ebf60acfaa2a1b008d7858
#
_cell.length_a   1.000
_cell.length_b   1.000
_cell.length_c   1.000
_cell.angle_alpha   90.00
_cell.angle_beta   90.00
_cell.angle_gamma   90.00
#
_symmetry.space_group_name_H-M   'P 1'
#
loop_
_entity.id
_entity.type
_entity.pdbx_description
1 polymer ?
#
loop_
_entity_poly.entity_id
_entity_poly.type
_entity_poly.pdbx_seq_one_letter_code
_entity_poly.pdbx_strand_id
1 'polypeptide(L)'
;FGKKVDVNSFSGHDNDYLSLINDKRTIPLTYNHKARYVNDINYDIYRLLNPGEDASNEKIADIMPYKNRLHCFKDKYYKLIPDRPSRTITAHLRMDCHSHIHPYQIRAITPREAARCQSFPDDYFFLGAYLKTYMEIGNAVPVLMAKQIAKIIKQYI
;
A
#
# COMPACT_ATOMS: atom_id res chain seq x y z
N PHE A 1 27.07 -9.55 -3.48
CA PHE A 1 26.20 -8.35 -3.69
C PHE A 1 25.14 -8.35 -2.60
N GLY A 2 25.34 -7.52 -1.57
CA GLY A 2 24.36 -7.35 -0.50
C GLY A 2 23.06 -6.73 -1.03
N LYS A 3 21.92 -7.26 -0.64
CA LYS A 3 20.63 -6.65 -0.92
C LYS A 3 20.50 -5.40 -0.07
N LYS A 4 20.30 -4.24 -0.71
CA LYS A 4 20.04 -2.99 0.00
C LYS A 4 18.55 -2.89 0.29
N VAL A 5 18.20 -2.60 1.53
CA VAL A 5 16.86 -2.23 1.96
C VAL A 5 16.86 -0.74 2.24
N ASP A 6 15.87 0.00 1.74
CA ASP A 6 15.72 1.41 2.06
C ASP A 6 15.39 1.55 3.55
N VAL A 7 16.18 2.35 4.25
CA VAL A 7 16.03 2.61 5.69
C VAL A 7 15.97 4.11 5.90
N ASN A 8 14.94 4.57 6.60
CA ASN A 8 14.77 5.97 6.97
C ASN A 8 14.41 6.06 8.46
N SER A 9 14.69 7.20 9.08
CA SER A 9 14.16 7.47 10.42
C SER A 9 12.65 7.62 10.35
N PHE A 10 11.95 7.07 11.34
CA PHE A 10 10.52 7.29 11.47
C PHE A 10 10.27 8.73 11.96
N SER A 11 9.52 9.50 11.18
CA SER A 11 9.17 10.91 11.48
C SER A 11 7.68 11.12 11.70
N GLY A 12 6.90 10.04 11.72
CA GLY A 12 5.46 10.08 11.98
C GLY A 12 5.13 10.10 13.48
N HIS A 13 3.83 10.21 13.79
CA HIS A 13 3.31 10.06 15.15
C HIS A 13 2.83 8.62 15.37
N ASP A 14 3.10 8.10 16.56
CA ASP A 14 2.51 6.84 16.99
C ASP A 14 0.99 6.99 17.11
N ASN A 15 0.27 5.93 16.79
CA ASN A 15 -1.16 5.82 16.94
C ASN A 15 -1.53 4.38 17.36
N ASP A 16 -2.80 4.19 17.74
CA ASP A 16 -3.29 2.90 18.23
C ASP A 16 -3.04 1.75 17.25
N TYR A 17 -3.16 2.00 15.94
CA TYR A 17 -2.91 0.99 14.95
C TYR A 17 -1.43 0.61 14.84
N LEU A 18 -0.52 1.58 14.83
CA LEU A 18 0.93 1.32 14.84
C LEU A 18 1.35 0.61 16.12
N SER A 19 0.80 1.03 17.26
CA SER A 19 1.02 0.35 18.53
C SER A 19 0.56 -1.12 18.49
N LEU A 20 -0.59 -1.38 17.85
CA LEU A 20 -1.14 -2.73 17.70
C LEU A 20 -0.27 -3.63 16.82
N ILE A 21 0.13 -3.17 15.62
CA ILE A 21 0.94 -3.98 14.69
C ILE A 21 2.38 -4.17 15.17
N ASN A 22 2.91 -3.23 15.96
CA ASN A 22 4.25 -3.26 16.52
C ASN A 22 4.31 -3.91 17.93
N ASP A 23 3.19 -4.47 18.39
CA ASP A 23 3.10 -5.09 19.72
C ASP A 23 3.56 -4.14 20.85
N LYS A 24 3.09 -2.90 20.82
CA LYS A 24 3.42 -1.77 21.70
C LYS A 24 4.91 -1.36 21.73
N ARG A 25 5.70 -1.82 20.75
CA ARG A 25 7.10 -1.42 20.61
C ARG A 25 7.21 -0.15 19.78
N THR A 26 8.10 0.75 20.17
CA THR A 26 8.48 1.91 19.35
C THR A 26 9.56 1.51 18.37
N ILE A 27 9.28 1.61 17.08
CA ILE A 27 10.23 1.28 16.01
C ILE A 27 10.73 2.60 15.39
N PRO A 28 11.98 3.00 15.66
CA PRO A 28 12.50 4.31 15.24
C PRO A 28 12.87 4.37 13.75
N LEU A 29 12.89 3.24 13.07
CA LEU A 29 13.30 3.13 11.67
C LEU A 29 12.13 2.67 10.80
N THR A 30 12.11 3.16 9.56
CA THR A 30 11.15 2.74 8.54
C THR A 30 11.90 2.08 7.39
N TYR A 31 11.56 0.83 7.10
CA TYR A 31 12.15 0.02 6.03
C TYR A 31 11.22 -0.04 4.82
N ASN A 32 11.78 -0.17 3.61
CA ASN A 32 11.02 -0.34 2.36
C ASN A 32 10.05 0.82 2.07
N HIS A 33 10.37 2.04 2.50
CA HIS A 33 9.51 3.23 2.37
C HIS A 33 9.98 4.13 1.22
N LYS A 34 10.14 3.56 0.03
CA LYS A 34 10.48 4.28 -1.18
C LYS A 34 9.28 4.36 -2.12
N ALA A 35 8.91 5.56 -2.52
CA ALA A 35 7.83 5.75 -3.48
C ALA A 35 8.24 5.25 -4.88
N ARG A 36 7.26 4.74 -5.62
CA ARG A 36 7.43 4.40 -7.03
C ARG A 36 7.51 5.68 -7.86
N TYR A 37 8.37 5.66 -8.89
CA TYR A 37 8.38 6.72 -9.89
C TYR A 37 7.01 6.79 -10.59
N VAL A 38 6.55 8.00 -10.82
CA VAL A 38 5.28 8.32 -11.49
C VAL A 38 5.62 9.14 -12.73
N ASN A 39 5.19 8.71 -13.91
CA ASN A 39 5.32 9.50 -15.14
C ASN A 39 4.34 10.67 -15.13
N ASP A 40 4.52 11.64 -16.04
CA ASP A 40 3.78 12.90 -16.05
C ASP A 40 2.25 12.69 -16.17
N ILE A 41 1.79 11.76 -17.00
CA ILE A 41 0.37 11.44 -17.17
C ILE A 41 -0.22 10.92 -15.85
N ASN A 42 0.43 9.95 -15.21
CA ASN A 42 -0.04 9.41 -13.95
C ASN A 42 0.05 10.42 -12.81
N TYR A 43 1.06 11.31 -12.84
CA TYR A 43 1.18 12.41 -11.88
C TYR A 43 -0.04 13.33 -11.97
N ASP A 44 -0.44 13.73 -13.17
CA ASP A 44 -1.62 14.57 -13.38
C ASP A 44 -2.91 13.88 -12.97
N ILE A 45 -3.08 12.58 -13.28
CA ILE A 45 -4.22 11.79 -12.82
C ILE A 45 -4.27 11.78 -11.28
N TYR A 46 -3.16 11.50 -10.61
CA TYR A 46 -3.13 11.46 -9.13
C TYR A 46 -3.41 12.82 -8.50
N ARG A 47 -2.95 13.90 -9.14
CA ARG A 47 -3.18 15.27 -8.70
C ARG A 47 -4.63 15.68 -8.79
N LEU A 48 -5.32 15.31 -9.87
CA LEU A 48 -6.71 15.71 -10.16
C LEU A 48 -7.73 14.93 -9.33
N LEU A 49 -7.44 13.68 -8.96
CA LEU A 49 -8.34 12.87 -8.15
C LEU A 49 -8.36 13.32 -6.69
N ASN A 50 -9.56 13.39 -6.11
CA ASN A 50 -9.78 13.55 -4.68
C ASN A 50 -9.85 12.16 -3.98
N PRO A 51 -9.65 12.08 -2.65
CA PRO A 51 -9.87 10.84 -1.91
C PRO A 51 -11.24 10.22 -2.18
N GLY A 52 -11.27 8.94 -2.53
CA GLY A 52 -12.48 8.20 -2.90
C GLY A 52 -12.84 8.23 -4.38
N GLU A 53 -12.20 9.09 -5.18
CA GLU A 53 -12.40 9.12 -6.63
C GLU A 53 -11.53 8.05 -7.33
N ASP A 54 -11.98 7.60 -8.49
CA ASP A 54 -11.35 6.54 -9.29
C ASP A 54 -11.31 6.87 -10.80
N ALA A 55 -10.99 5.86 -11.60
CA ALA A 55 -10.87 5.97 -13.05
C ALA A 55 -12.13 6.44 -13.78
N SER A 56 -13.30 6.40 -13.15
CA SER A 56 -14.57 6.82 -13.75
C SER A 56 -14.79 8.33 -13.65
N ASN A 57 -13.93 9.07 -12.96
CA ASN A 57 -14.11 10.50 -12.73
C ASN A 57 -13.87 11.31 -14.01
N GLU A 58 -14.82 12.20 -14.35
CA GLU A 58 -14.79 13.02 -15.55
C GLU A 58 -13.55 13.95 -15.64
N LYS A 59 -13.00 14.38 -14.49
CA LYS A 59 -11.80 15.24 -14.43
C LYS A 59 -10.58 14.66 -15.14
N ILE A 60 -10.50 13.33 -15.23
CA ILE A 60 -9.35 12.62 -15.82
C ILE A 60 -9.70 11.93 -17.14
N ALA A 61 -10.95 12.04 -17.62
CA ALA A 61 -11.42 11.36 -18.82
C ALA A 61 -10.52 11.60 -20.04
N ASP A 62 -10.05 12.84 -20.22
CA ASP A 62 -9.25 13.22 -21.39
C ASP A 62 -7.81 12.73 -21.35
N ILE A 63 -7.22 12.57 -20.15
CA ILE A 63 -5.83 12.15 -19.96
C ILE A 63 -5.70 10.66 -19.63
N MET A 64 -6.83 9.95 -19.51
CA MET A 64 -6.84 8.53 -19.12
C MET A 64 -6.20 7.63 -20.18
N PRO A 65 -5.12 6.89 -19.85
CA PRO A 65 -4.41 6.03 -20.82
C PRO A 65 -5.26 4.87 -21.35
N TYR A 66 -6.33 4.50 -20.64
CA TYR A 66 -7.16 3.32 -20.93
C TYR A 66 -8.61 3.69 -21.32
N LYS A 67 -8.82 4.84 -21.99
CA LYS A 67 -10.17 5.33 -22.40
C LYS A 67 -11.05 4.22 -22.98
N ASN A 68 -10.53 3.38 -23.85
CA ASN A 68 -11.27 2.33 -24.56
C ASN A 68 -11.46 1.04 -23.72
N ARG A 69 -10.95 0.99 -22.48
CA ARG A 69 -10.95 -0.20 -21.60
C ARG A 69 -11.48 0.08 -20.20
N LEU A 70 -12.20 1.18 -19.99
CA LEU A 70 -12.75 1.55 -18.68
C LEU A 70 -13.67 0.46 -18.10
N HIS A 71 -14.37 -0.28 -18.95
CA HIS A 71 -15.22 -1.41 -18.54
C HIS A 71 -14.41 -2.58 -17.90
N CYS A 72 -13.11 -2.72 -18.25
CA CYS A 72 -12.24 -3.77 -17.72
C CYS A 72 -11.42 -3.33 -16.50
N PHE A 73 -11.23 -2.02 -16.29
CA PHE A 73 -10.29 -1.46 -15.30
C PHE A 73 -10.98 -0.49 -14.33
N LYS A 74 -12.17 -0.80 -13.88
CA LYS A 74 -12.96 0.05 -12.95
C LYS A 74 -12.27 0.29 -11.61
N ASP A 75 -11.36 -0.56 -11.21
CA ASP A 75 -10.64 -0.51 -9.93
C ASP A 75 -9.29 0.19 -10.00
N LYS A 76 -8.89 0.67 -11.17
CA LYS A 76 -7.65 1.46 -11.34
C LYS A 76 -7.84 2.92 -10.98
N TYR A 77 -6.73 3.58 -10.68
CA TYR A 77 -6.65 5.00 -10.32
C TYR A 77 -7.55 5.40 -9.15
N TYR A 78 -7.62 4.52 -8.15
CA TYR A 78 -8.36 4.84 -6.93
C TYR A 78 -7.49 5.57 -5.91
N LYS A 79 -7.92 6.78 -5.49
CA LYS A 79 -7.27 7.53 -4.41
C LYS A 79 -7.87 7.13 -3.06
N LEU A 80 -7.02 6.61 -2.18
CA LEU A 80 -7.44 6.11 -0.86
C LEU A 80 -8.11 7.20 -0.03
N ILE A 81 -9.03 6.80 0.82
CA ILE A 81 -9.70 7.69 1.79
C ILE A 81 -8.96 7.55 3.11
N PRO A 82 -8.47 8.68 3.73
CA PRO A 82 -7.60 8.61 4.91
C PRO A 82 -8.26 7.95 6.13
N ASP A 83 -9.56 8.22 6.33
CA ASP A 83 -10.29 7.81 7.54
C ASP A 83 -11.09 6.51 7.35
N ARG A 84 -10.75 5.72 6.34
CA ARG A 84 -11.40 4.44 6.06
C ARG A 84 -10.38 3.32 5.91
N PRO A 85 -10.78 2.05 6.15
CA PRO A 85 -9.94 0.91 5.83
C PRO A 85 -9.48 0.96 4.37
N SER A 86 -8.22 0.61 4.13
CA SER A 86 -7.68 0.51 2.79
C SER A 86 -8.45 -0.53 1.96
N ARG A 87 -8.39 -0.38 0.64
CA ARG A 87 -8.78 -1.48 -0.27
C ARG A 87 -7.86 -2.67 -0.06
N THR A 88 -8.33 -3.84 -0.46
CA THR A 88 -7.57 -5.10 -0.36
C THR A 88 -6.23 -4.99 -1.07
N ILE A 89 -5.16 -5.25 -0.33
CA ILE A 89 -3.81 -5.34 -0.89
C ILE A 89 -3.66 -6.67 -1.63
N THR A 90 -3.29 -6.61 -2.89
CA THR A 90 -3.12 -7.80 -3.74
C THR A 90 -1.73 -7.84 -4.35
N ALA A 91 -1.28 -9.03 -4.78
CA ALA A 91 -0.02 -9.21 -5.48
C ALA A 91 0.08 -8.38 -6.79
N HIS A 92 -1.06 -7.95 -7.32
CA HIS A 92 -1.14 -7.13 -8.53
C HIS A 92 -0.56 -5.72 -8.37
N LEU A 93 -0.40 -5.23 -7.12
CA LEU A 93 0.28 -3.95 -6.85
C LEU A 93 1.68 -3.87 -7.47
N ARG A 94 2.36 -5.00 -7.65
CA ARG A 94 3.66 -5.03 -8.33
C ARG A 94 3.64 -4.41 -9.73
N MET A 95 2.50 -4.43 -10.40
CA MET A 95 2.36 -3.94 -11.79
C MET A 95 2.38 -2.42 -11.86
N ASP A 96 1.48 -1.73 -11.17
CA ASP A 96 1.34 -0.28 -11.31
C ASP A 96 0.98 0.49 -10.02
N CYS A 97 0.38 -0.13 -9.02
CA CYS A 97 -0.13 0.49 -7.79
C CYS A 97 -1.22 1.55 -8.00
N HIS A 98 -1.80 1.71 -9.19
CA HIS A 98 -2.80 2.75 -9.48
C HIS A 98 -4.09 2.61 -8.67
N SER A 99 -4.40 1.40 -8.20
CA SER A 99 -5.55 1.15 -7.31
C SER A 99 -5.36 1.64 -5.88
N HIS A 100 -4.17 2.14 -5.52
CA HIS A 100 -3.80 2.57 -4.18
C HIS A 100 -2.99 3.88 -4.24
N ILE A 101 -3.63 4.95 -4.71
CA ILE A 101 -3.04 6.30 -4.71
C ILE A 101 -3.08 6.84 -3.28
N HIS A 102 -1.97 7.42 -2.81
CA HIS A 102 -1.86 8.00 -1.48
C HIS A 102 -2.83 9.18 -1.31
N PRO A 103 -3.57 9.29 -0.17
CA PRO A 103 -4.63 10.30 0.00
C PRO A 103 -4.12 11.74 -0.04
N TYR A 104 -2.91 12.00 0.48
CA TYR A 104 -2.36 13.35 0.65
C TYR A 104 -1.19 13.70 -0.27
N GLN A 105 -0.56 12.71 -0.89
CA GLN A 105 0.62 12.91 -1.74
C GLN A 105 0.37 12.43 -3.16
N ILE A 106 0.98 13.08 -4.15
CA ILE A 106 0.81 12.73 -5.56
C ILE A 106 1.72 11.55 -5.91
N ARG A 107 1.41 10.38 -5.36
CA ARG A 107 2.09 9.12 -5.55
C ARG A 107 1.20 7.93 -5.18
N ALA A 108 1.56 6.74 -5.59
CA ALA A 108 0.99 5.53 -5.02
C ALA A 108 1.58 5.25 -3.62
N ILE A 109 0.95 4.34 -2.86
CA ILE A 109 1.49 3.87 -1.59
C ILE A 109 2.83 3.16 -1.80
N THR A 110 3.70 3.24 -0.80
CA THR A 110 4.98 2.53 -0.76
C THR A 110 4.82 1.07 -0.33
N PRO A 111 5.84 0.21 -0.52
CA PRO A 111 5.78 -1.15 0.03
C PRO A 111 5.55 -1.17 1.54
N ARG A 112 6.14 -0.24 2.31
CA ARG A 112 5.90 -0.15 3.77
C ARG A 112 4.45 0.19 4.09
N GLU A 113 3.85 1.14 3.39
CA GLU A 113 2.45 1.49 3.59
C GLU A 113 1.53 0.32 3.23
N ALA A 114 1.80 -0.40 2.14
CA ALA A 114 1.09 -1.64 1.80
C ALA A 114 1.26 -2.73 2.86
N ALA A 115 2.48 -2.89 3.41
CA ALA A 115 2.75 -3.83 4.49
C ALA A 115 1.99 -3.49 5.77
N ARG A 116 1.92 -2.20 6.13
CA ARG A 116 1.09 -1.73 7.26
C ARG A 116 -0.39 -2.03 7.04
N CYS A 117 -0.93 -1.85 5.83
CA CYS A 117 -2.31 -2.26 5.51
C CYS A 117 -2.54 -3.77 5.72
N GLN A 118 -1.51 -4.59 5.51
CA GLN A 118 -1.50 -6.04 5.79
C GLN A 118 -1.09 -6.37 7.24
N SER A 119 -1.03 -5.34 8.10
CA SER A 119 -0.65 -5.45 9.52
C SER A 119 0.71 -6.09 9.80
N PHE A 120 1.67 -5.97 8.87
CA PHE A 120 3.07 -6.31 9.16
C PHE A 120 3.66 -5.32 10.16
N PRO A 121 4.42 -5.78 11.16
CA PRO A 121 5.13 -4.89 12.07
C PRO A 121 6.25 -4.12 11.34
N ASP A 122 6.59 -2.94 11.84
CA ASP A 122 7.51 -2.03 11.16
C ASP A 122 8.97 -2.52 11.19
N ASP A 123 9.33 -3.39 12.12
CA ASP A 123 10.63 -4.07 12.17
C ASP A 123 10.74 -5.27 11.21
N TYR A 124 9.65 -5.68 10.58
CA TYR A 124 9.71 -6.66 9.51
C TYR A 124 10.13 -5.98 8.20
N PHE A 125 11.28 -6.36 7.66
CA PHE A 125 11.79 -5.82 6.40
C PHE A 125 11.83 -6.88 5.30
N PHE A 126 11.54 -6.44 4.08
CA PHE A 126 11.50 -7.28 2.90
C PHE A 126 12.81 -7.18 2.15
N LEU A 127 13.47 -8.32 1.88
CA LEU A 127 14.77 -8.39 1.20
C LEU A 127 14.66 -8.54 -0.32
N GLY A 128 13.46 -8.62 -0.86
CA GLY A 128 13.20 -8.79 -2.28
C GLY A 128 13.55 -7.56 -3.13
N ALA A 129 13.59 -7.73 -4.44
CA ALA A 129 13.59 -6.60 -5.36
C ALA A 129 12.32 -5.77 -5.17
N TYR A 130 12.40 -4.45 -5.41
CA TYR A 130 11.32 -3.50 -5.13
C TYR A 130 9.92 -3.95 -5.57
N LEU A 131 9.78 -4.39 -6.83
CA LEU A 131 8.48 -4.86 -7.35
C LEU A 131 8.08 -6.23 -6.75
N LYS A 132 9.06 -7.07 -6.41
CA LYS A 132 8.81 -8.35 -5.77
C LYS A 132 8.27 -8.17 -4.36
N THR A 133 8.73 -7.14 -3.65
CA THR A 133 8.24 -6.78 -2.31
C THR A 133 6.72 -6.55 -2.31
N TYR A 134 6.18 -5.81 -3.28
CA TYR A 134 4.71 -5.65 -3.39
C TYR A 134 3.98 -6.98 -3.61
N MET A 135 4.57 -7.87 -4.40
CA MET A 135 4.00 -9.20 -4.66
C MET A 135 4.02 -10.06 -3.38
N GLU A 136 5.10 -10.03 -2.62
CA GLU A 136 5.24 -10.75 -1.36
C GLU A 136 4.20 -10.27 -0.34
N ILE A 137 4.03 -8.95 -0.20
CA ILE A 137 3.04 -8.34 0.68
C ILE A 137 1.61 -8.73 0.24
N GLY A 138 1.32 -8.64 -1.05
CA GLY A 138 -0.02 -8.91 -1.56
C GLY A 138 -0.42 -10.40 -1.56
N ASN A 139 0.55 -11.32 -1.53
CA ASN A 139 0.32 -12.76 -1.37
C ASN A 139 0.19 -13.19 0.10
N ALA A 140 0.55 -12.32 1.04
CA ALA A 140 0.51 -12.66 2.45
C ALA A 140 -0.92 -12.59 3.00
N VAL A 141 -1.23 -13.46 3.95
CA VAL A 141 -2.38 -13.28 4.85
C VAL A 141 -2.05 -12.14 5.82
N PRO A 142 -2.97 -11.19 6.08
CA PRO A 142 -2.73 -10.13 7.05
C PRO A 142 -2.30 -10.69 8.41
N VAL A 143 -1.21 -10.17 8.99
CA VAL A 143 -0.56 -10.76 10.17
C VAL A 143 -1.52 -10.84 11.37
N LEU A 144 -2.30 -9.78 11.63
CA LEU A 144 -3.28 -9.80 12.72
C LEU A 144 -4.41 -10.81 12.48
N MET A 145 -4.85 -11.00 11.23
CA MET A 145 -5.83 -12.02 10.87
C MET A 145 -5.27 -13.43 11.10
N ALA A 146 -4.06 -13.69 10.64
CA ALA A 146 -3.39 -14.98 10.86
C ALA A 146 -3.23 -15.28 12.37
N LYS A 147 -2.88 -14.26 13.18
CA LYS A 147 -2.77 -14.37 14.63
C LYS A 147 -4.11 -14.75 15.28
N GLN A 148 -5.25 -14.23 14.81
CA GLN A 148 -6.56 -14.60 15.32
C GLN A 148 -6.97 -16.03 14.92
N ILE A 149 -6.74 -16.42 13.67
CA ILE A 149 -6.98 -17.78 13.19
C ILE A 149 -6.16 -18.78 14.01
N ALA A 150 -4.87 -18.52 14.22
CA ALA A 150 -4.00 -19.39 15.01
C ALA A 150 -4.48 -19.55 16.48
N LYS A 151 -5.01 -18.47 17.10
CA LYS A 151 -5.59 -18.56 18.46
C LYS A 151 -6.79 -19.49 18.50
N ILE A 152 -7.64 -19.49 17.47
CA ILE A 152 -8.80 -20.37 17.39
C ILE A 152 -8.34 -21.82 17.24
N ILE A 153 -7.45 -22.08 16.28
CA ILE A 153 -6.91 -23.42 16.04
C ILE A 153 -6.29 -24.02 17.31
N LYS A 154 -5.54 -23.21 18.07
CA LYS A 154 -4.89 -23.64 19.33
C LYS A 154 -5.87 -24.15 20.39
N GLN A 155 -7.16 -23.84 20.29
CA GLN A 155 -8.17 -24.32 21.23
C GLN A 155 -8.61 -25.78 20.94
N TYR A 156 -8.23 -26.31 19.78
CA TYR A 156 -8.61 -27.63 19.30
C TYR A 156 -7.42 -28.61 19.22
N ILE A 157 -6.23 -28.15 19.60
CA ILE A 157 -5.00 -28.95 19.68
C ILE A 157 -4.57 -29.02 21.15
#